data_a7cce1e27807be733b7587d0423a9f30
#
_entry.id   a7cce1e27807be733b7587d0423a9f30
#
_cell.length_a   1.000
_cell.length_b   1.000
_cell.length_c   1.000
_cell.angle_alpha   90.00
_cell.angle_beta   90.00
_cell.angle_gamma   90.00
#
_symmetry.space_group_name_H-M   'P 1'
#
loop_
_entity.id
_entity.type
_entity.pdbx_description
1 polymer ?
#
loop_
_entity_poly.entity_id
_entity_poly.type
_entity_poly.pdbx_seq_one_letter_code
_entity_poly.pdbx_strand_id
1 'polypeptide(L)'
;MIIRRNIIKIIGLSFLSFISFPYRFLYSATKKIINKELSEEQKKIMFNEGTERPFTSDLLKEDRKGFYHCANCGAKLFASTAKFDSGTGWPSFSEALPGAFNTKIDYSFGMKRVEYHCANSVSY
;
A
#
# COMPACT_ATOMS: atom_id res chain seq x y z
N MET A 1 -3.60 6.92 -3.56
CA MET A 1 -3.33 5.87 -2.57
C MET A 1 -2.65 6.51 -1.38
N ILE A 2 -3.34 6.59 -0.27
CA ILE A 2 -2.86 7.27 0.95
C ILE A 2 -2.19 6.24 1.84
N ILE A 3 -0.95 6.49 2.22
CA ILE A 3 -0.17 5.61 3.07
C ILE A 3 0.22 6.32 4.34
N ARG A 4 -0.16 5.77 5.48
CA ARG A 4 0.33 6.22 6.79
C ARG A 4 0.79 5.07 7.69
N ARG A 5 1.86 5.33 8.38
CA ARG A 5 2.75 4.62 9.30
C ARG A 5 2.12 3.95 10.52
N ASN A 6 2.75 2.91 11.11
CA ASN A 6 3.63 3.02 12.29
C ASN A 6 4.19 1.69 12.81
N ILE A 7 5.35 1.82 13.44
CA ILE A 7 6.12 0.81 14.17
C ILE A 7 5.60 0.73 15.61
N ILE A 8 5.36 -0.48 16.09
CA ILE A 8 5.22 -0.73 17.54
C ILE A 8 6.20 -1.82 17.94
N LYS A 9 7.11 -1.48 18.85
CA LYS A 9 7.92 -2.42 19.60
C LYS A 9 7.07 -2.98 20.73
N ILE A 10 6.89 -4.29 20.77
CA ILE A 10 6.36 -4.96 21.95
C ILE A 10 7.50 -5.66 22.67
N ILE A 11 7.78 -5.21 23.87
CA ILE A 11 8.60 -5.91 24.85
C ILE A 11 7.60 -6.68 25.72
N GLY A 12 7.69 -7.98 25.74
CA GLY A 12 6.81 -8.80 26.58
C GLY A 12 7.44 -10.13 26.93
N LEU A 13 7.54 -10.35 28.21
CA LEU A 13 8.13 -11.44 28.98
C LEU A 13 7.69 -12.85 28.56
N SER A 14 8.66 -13.74 28.73
CA SER A 14 8.64 -15.19 28.67
C SER A 14 7.50 -15.89 29.41
N PHE A 15 6.91 -16.89 28.72
CA PHE A 15 6.43 -18.13 29.36
C PHE A 15 6.65 -19.29 28.40
N LEU A 16 7.41 -20.26 28.87
CA LEU A 16 7.64 -21.55 28.21
C LEU A 16 6.36 -22.38 28.22
N SER A 17 5.83 -22.67 27.04
CA SER A 17 4.97 -23.84 26.81
C SER A 17 5.36 -24.42 25.46
N PHE A 18 5.92 -25.62 25.48
CA PHE A 18 6.14 -26.44 24.32
C PHE A 18 4.80 -26.83 23.73
N ILE A 19 4.35 -26.13 22.70
CA ILE A 19 3.30 -26.59 21.80
C ILE A 19 3.94 -26.69 20.42
N SER A 20 4.07 -27.90 19.96
CA SER A 20 4.45 -28.24 18.59
C SER A 20 3.43 -27.63 17.63
N PHE A 21 3.70 -26.43 17.13
CA PHE A 21 2.97 -25.85 16.01
C PHE A 21 3.64 -26.24 14.71
N PRO A 22 2.86 -26.73 13.70
CA PRO A 22 3.39 -26.93 12.37
C PRO A 22 3.91 -25.59 11.85
N TYR A 23 5.12 -25.57 11.36
CA TYR A 23 5.77 -24.43 10.74
C TYR A 23 4.86 -23.85 9.66
N ARG A 24 4.00 -22.91 10.03
CA ARG A 24 3.44 -21.98 9.07
C ARG A 24 4.62 -21.19 8.55
N PHE A 25 5.02 -21.49 7.35
CA PHE A 25 5.84 -20.60 6.56
C PHE A 25 5.18 -19.22 6.64
N LEU A 26 5.70 -18.36 7.50
CA LEU A 26 5.47 -16.93 7.43
C LEU A 26 6.13 -16.50 6.13
N TYR A 27 5.35 -16.48 5.08
CA TYR A 27 5.72 -15.81 3.85
C TYR A 27 5.85 -14.33 4.22
N SER A 28 7.04 -13.96 4.68
CA SER A 28 7.43 -12.56 4.77
C SER A 28 7.51 -12.10 3.33
N ALA A 29 6.44 -11.50 2.85
CA ALA A 29 6.42 -10.87 1.56
C ALA A 29 7.46 -9.74 1.61
N THR A 30 8.66 -10.04 1.16
CA THR A 30 9.76 -9.08 1.09
C THR A 30 9.38 -8.00 0.10
N LYS A 31 9.30 -6.77 0.55
CA LYS A 31 9.17 -5.59 -0.30
C LYS A 31 10.28 -5.61 -1.34
N LYS A 32 9.97 -5.90 -2.59
CA LYS A 32 10.95 -6.02 -3.66
C LYS A 32 10.80 -4.86 -4.64
N ILE A 33 11.87 -4.10 -4.83
CA ILE A 33 11.94 -3.10 -5.91
C ILE A 33 12.11 -3.85 -7.23
N ILE A 34 11.09 -3.78 -8.08
CA ILE A 34 11.07 -4.40 -9.41
C ILE A 34 11.44 -3.36 -10.46
N ASN A 35 10.83 -2.17 -10.38
CA ASN A 35 11.15 -1.06 -11.25
C ASN A 35 12.35 -0.27 -10.70
N LYS A 36 13.47 -0.34 -11.39
CA LYS A 36 14.72 0.37 -11.02
C LYS A 36 14.68 1.87 -11.35
N GLU A 37 13.74 2.29 -12.19
CA GLU A 37 13.61 3.69 -12.64
C GLU A 37 12.76 4.54 -11.70
N LEU A 38 12.26 3.97 -10.62
CA LEU A 38 11.55 4.73 -9.59
C LEU A 38 12.43 5.83 -9.02
N SER A 39 11.91 7.05 -8.92
CA SER A 39 12.58 8.14 -8.23
C SER A 39 12.76 7.83 -6.74
N GLU A 40 13.69 8.51 -6.09
CA GLU A 40 13.91 8.34 -4.64
C GLU A 40 12.66 8.73 -3.82
N GLU A 41 11.90 9.72 -4.29
CA GLU A 41 10.63 10.08 -3.67
C GLU A 41 9.59 8.97 -3.81
N GLN A 42 9.45 8.38 -4.99
CA GLN A 42 8.56 7.23 -5.21
C GLN A 42 8.97 6.03 -4.35
N LYS A 43 10.26 5.73 -4.25
CA LYS A 43 10.78 4.67 -3.38
C LYS A 43 10.46 4.95 -1.91
N LYS A 44 10.64 6.18 -1.47
CA LYS A 44 10.30 6.60 -0.10
C LYS A 44 8.81 6.41 0.20
N ILE A 45 7.93 6.77 -0.74
CA ILE A 45 6.49 6.59 -0.58
C ILE A 45 6.13 5.10 -0.57
N MET A 46 6.62 4.34 -1.55
CA MET A 46 6.17 2.96 -1.77
C MET A 46 6.79 1.94 -0.80
N PHE A 47 7.96 2.19 -0.26
CA PHE A 47 8.70 1.21 0.55
C PHE A 47 9.04 1.67 1.96
N ASN A 48 9.09 2.98 2.19
CA ASN A 48 9.50 3.58 3.46
C ASN A 48 8.36 4.34 4.15
N GLU A 49 7.10 3.97 3.84
CA GLU A 49 5.90 4.54 4.48
C GLU A 49 5.81 6.07 4.36
N GLY A 50 6.32 6.62 3.28
CA GLY A 50 6.20 8.04 2.95
C GLY A 50 4.77 8.39 2.50
N THR A 51 4.47 9.67 2.46
CA THR A 51 3.20 10.20 1.92
C THR A 51 3.51 11.27 0.89
N GLU A 52 2.89 11.17 -0.28
CA GLU A 52 2.92 12.22 -1.28
C GLU A 52 2.22 13.49 -0.75
N ARG A 53 2.72 14.66 -1.13
CA ARG A 53 2.08 15.93 -0.74
C ARG A 53 0.72 16.06 -1.44
N PRO A 54 -0.32 16.60 -0.76
CA PRO A 54 -1.61 16.78 -1.39
C PRO A 54 -1.51 17.77 -2.56
N PHE A 55 -2.32 17.55 -3.59
CA PHE A 55 -2.44 18.36 -4.80
C PHE A 55 -1.19 18.41 -5.69
N THR A 56 -0.24 17.49 -5.52
CA THR A 56 1.00 17.45 -6.32
C THR A 56 1.02 16.35 -7.37
N SER A 57 0.13 15.36 -7.29
CA SER A 57 0.09 14.23 -8.23
C SER A 57 -0.49 14.64 -9.59
N ASP A 58 0.26 14.35 -10.65
CA ASP A 58 -0.24 14.53 -12.03
C ASP A 58 -1.46 13.65 -12.33
N LEU A 59 -1.62 12.56 -11.57
CA LEU A 59 -2.77 11.66 -11.70
C LEU A 59 -4.10 12.32 -11.30
N LEU A 60 -4.09 13.43 -10.58
CA LEU A 60 -5.30 14.21 -10.29
C LEU A 60 -5.97 14.72 -11.57
N LYS A 61 -5.18 15.10 -12.57
CA LYS A 61 -5.62 15.66 -13.85
C LYS A 61 -5.74 14.61 -14.95
N GLU A 62 -5.44 13.35 -14.65
CA GLU A 62 -5.48 12.26 -15.64
C GLU A 62 -6.92 11.80 -15.86
N ASP A 63 -7.51 12.14 -17.03
CA ASP A 63 -8.89 11.86 -17.39
C ASP A 63 -9.04 10.86 -18.56
N ARG A 64 -7.93 10.38 -19.12
CA ARG A 64 -7.95 9.43 -20.22
C ARG A 64 -8.55 8.10 -19.79
N LYS A 65 -9.29 7.47 -20.69
CA LYS A 65 -9.81 6.11 -20.47
C LYS A 65 -8.68 5.09 -20.44
N GLY A 66 -8.70 4.19 -19.45
CA GLY A 66 -7.69 3.15 -19.33
C GLY A 66 -7.62 2.60 -17.91
N PHE A 67 -6.43 2.18 -17.53
CA PHE A 67 -6.15 1.58 -16.23
C PHE A 67 -5.00 2.29 -15.54
N TYR A 68 -5.10 2.39 -14.23
CA TYR A 68 -4.01 2.82 -13.36
C TYR A 68 -3.20 1.61 -12.92
N HIS A 69 -1.90 1.70 -13.05
CA HIS A 69 -0.96 0.61 -12.81
C HIS A 69 -0.08 0.88 -11.60
N CYS A 70 0.36 -0.19 -10.94
CA CYS A 70 1.38 -0.08 -9.92
C CYS A 70 2.70 0.39 -10.56
N ALA A 71 3.27 1.46 -10.02
CA ALA A 71 4.53 2.02 -10.53
C ALA A 71 5.72 1.06 -10.35
N ASN A 72 5.65 0.13 -9.40
CA ASN A 72 6.72 -0.83 -9.14
C ASN A 72 6.63 -2.08 -10.03
N CYS A 73 5.46 -2.71 -10.17
CA CYS A 73 5.33 -4.01 -10.86
C CYS A 73 4.46 -3.97 -12.12
N GLY A 74 3.84 -2.84 -12.44
CA GLY A 74 2.97 -2.68 -13.60
C GLY A 74 1.60 -3.36 -13.51
N ALA A 75 1.24 -3.97 -12.38
CA ALA A 75 -0.06 -4.60 -12.20
C ALA A 75 -1.18 -3.56 -12.32
N LYS A 76 -2.28 -3.92 -12.98
CA LYS A 76 -3.48 -3.08 -13.06
C LYS A 76 -4.14 -3.00 -11.68
N LEU A 77 -4.40 -1.79 -11.20
CA LEU A 77 -4.95 -1.55 -9.87
C LEU A 77 -6.37 -0.99 -9.91
N PHE A 78 -6.62 -0.02 -10.79
CA PHE A 78 -7.91 0.66 -10.91
C PHE A 78 -8.28 0.87 -12.38
N ALA A 79 -9.57 0.86 -12.66
CA ALA A 79 -10.09 1.35 -13.93
C ALA A 79 -10.33 2.87 -13.84
N SER A 80 -10.17 3.59 -14.95
CA SER A 80 -10.43 5.03 -15.00
C SER A 80 -11.88 5.39 -14.67
N THR A 81 -12.81 4.48 -14.93
CA THR A 81 -14.24 4.62 -14.62
C THR A 81 -14.53 4.68 -13.12
N ALA A 82 -13.63 4.14 -12.28
CA ALA A 82 -13.77 4.18 -10.82
C ALA A 82 -13.19 5.45 -10.20
N LYS A 83 -12.48 6.29 -10.96
CA LYS A 83 -11.88 7.53 -10.45
C LYS A 83 -12.95 8.58 -10.15
N PHE A 84 -12.78 9.26 -9.04
CA PHE A 84 -13.61 10.41 -8.66
C PHE A 84 -12.80 11.46 -7.94
N ASP A 85 -13.31 12.70 -7.92
CA ASP A 85 -12.71 13.79 -7.14
C ASP A 85 -13.25 13.76 -5.71
N SER A 86 -12.37 13.45 -4.75
CA SER A 86 -12.71 13.45 -3.33
C SER A 86 -12.45 14.78 -2.64
N GLY A 87 -11.81 15.74 -3.32
CA GLY A 87 -11.37 17.00 -2.74
C GLY A 87 -10.22 16.90 -1.73
N THR A 88 -9.66 15.70 -1.53
CA THR A 88 -8.61 15.46 -0.51
C THR A 88 -7.21 15.83 -0.99
N GLY A 89 -7.03 16.04 -2.30
CA GLY A 89 -5.72 16.33 -2.90
C GLY A 89 -4.92 15.11 -3.34
N TRP A 90 -5.54 13.92 -3.32
CA TRP A 90 -4.96 12.68 -3.84
C TRP A 90 -5.92 12.00 -4.80
N PRO A 91 -5.40 11.26 -5.81
CA PRO A 91 -6.22 10.45 -6.70
C PRO A 91 -7.09 9.49 -5.89
N SER A 92 -8.39 9.46 -6.17
CA SER A 92 -9.37 8.69 -5.42
C SER A 92 -10.18 7.79 -6.34
N PHE A 93 -10.49 6.58 -5.87
CA PHE A 93 -11.19 5.56 -6.64
C PHE A 93 -12.27 4.92 -5.78
N SER A 94 -13.45 4.71 -6.37
CA SER A 94 -14.60 4.10 -5.68
C SER A 94 -14.43 2.60 -5.46
N GLU A 95 -13.68 1.94 -6.36
CA GLU A 95 -13.41 0.51 -6.30
C GLU A 95 -12.06 0.18 -6.92
N ALA A 96 -11.46 -0.92 -6.49
CA ALA A 96 -10.25 -1.49 -7.07
C ALA A 96 -10.60 -2.66 -7.98
N LEU A 97 -9.69 -3.01 -8.90
CA LEU A 97 -9.81 -4.23 -9.67
C LEU A 97 -9.72 -5.46 -8.75
N PRO A 98 -10.46 -6.55 -9.03
CA PRO A 98 -10.41 -7.77 -8.24
C PRO A 98 -8.99 -8.30 -8.07
N GLY A 99 -8.59 -8.60 -6.83
CA GLY A 99 -7.26 -9.15 -6.52
C GLY A 99 -6.10 -8.16 -6.64
N ALA A 100 -6.35 -6.86 -6.89
CA ALA A 100 -5.30 -5.87 -7.08
C ALA A 100 -4.55 -5.53 -5.79
N PHE A 101 -5.23 -5.61 -4.65
CA PHE A 101 -4.69 -5.21 -3.35
C PHE A 101 -4.84 -6.27 -2.28
N ASN A 102 -3.85 -6.31 -1.39
CA ASN A 102 -3.99 -6.86 -0.06
C ASN A 102 -4.25 -5.72 0.92
N THR A 103 -4.92 -6.03 2.03
CA THR A 103 -5.26 -5.05 3.05
C THR A 103 -4.54 -5.35 4.36
N LYS A 104 -4.17 -4.30 5.07
CA LYS A 104 -3.64 -4.37 6.43
C LYS A 104 -4.41 -3.39 7.30
N ILE A 105 -4.74 -3.81 8.50
CA ILE A 105 -5.39 -2.93 9.46
C ILE A 105 -4.31 -2.17 10.25
N ASP A 106 -4.42 -0.84 10.25
CA ASP A 106 -3.58 0.06 11.05
C ASP A 106 -4.43 0.73 12.13
N TYR A 107 -3.96 0.66 13.37
CA TYR A 107 -4.59 1.27 14.55
C TYR A 107 -3.84 2.50 15.07
N SER A 108 -2.91 3.04 14.28
CA SER A 108 -2.16 4.23 14.70
C SER A 108 -3.08 5.42 14.97
N PHE A 109 -2.67 6.25 15.94
CA PHE A 109 -3.45 7.43 16.39
C PHE A 109 -4.86 7.13 16.94
N GLY A 110 -5.09 5.91 17.45
CA GLY A 110 -6.38 5.56 18.05
C GLY A 110 -7.54 5.39 17.07
N MET A 111 -7.27 5.39 15.75
CA MET A 111 -8.26 5.18 14.71
C MET A 111 -7.97 3.91 13.94
N LYS A 112 -9.00 3.09 13.70
CA LYS A 112 -8.90 1.95 12.80
C LYS A 112 -8.87 2.44 11.36
N ARG A 113 -7.78 2.14 10.65
CA ARG A 113 -7.63 2.42 9.21
C ARG A 113 -7.35 1.13 8.48
N VAL A 114 -7.72 1.11 7.21
CA VAL A 114 -7.36 0.02 6.30
C VAL A 114 -6.34 0.57 5.32
N GLU A 115 -5.15 -0.01 5.34
CA GLU A 115 -4.10 0.26 4.37
C GLU A 115 -4.21 -0.73 3.22
N TYR A 116 -4.01 -0.24 2.01
CA TYR A 116 -3.99 -1.04 0.78
C TYR A 116 -2.57 -1.07 0.23
N HIS A 117 -2.10 -2.22 -0.17
CA HIS A 117 -0.84 -2.37 -0.86
C HIS A 117 -1.00 -3.34 -2.05
N CYS A 118 -0.23 -3.10 -3.10
CA CYS A 118 -0.29 -3.91 -4.30
C CYS A 118 -0.06 -5.40 -3.97
N ALA A 119 -0.99 -6.26 -4.41
CA ALA A 119 -0.91 -7.69 -4.12
C ALA A 119 0.34 -8.36 -4.71
N ASN A 120 0.87 -7.84 -5.84
CA ASN A 120 2.00 -8.45 -6.54
C ASN A 120 3.37 -8.03 -5.99
N SER A 121 3.52 -6.78 -5.57
CA SER A 121 4.82 -6.22 -5.20
C SER A 121 4.95 -5.83 -3.73
N VAL A 122 3.87 -5.97 -2.97
CA VAL A 122 3.82 -5.57 -1.55
C VAL A 122 4.32 -4.12 -1.34
N SER A 123 4.14 -3.28 -2.36
CA SER A 123 4.42 -1.84 -2.30
C SER A 123 3.15 -1.08 -1.97
N TYR A 124 3.30 -0.06 -1.19
CA TYR A 124 2.22 0.85 -0.83
C TYR A 124 1.87 1.77 -1.99
#